data_2d09b4b82ceb02ab93b31f44b755323b
#
_entry.id   2d09b4b82ceb02ab93b31f44b755323b
#
_cell.length_a   1.000
_cell.length_b   1.000
_cell.length_c   1.000
_cell.angle_alpha   90.00
_cell.angle_beta   90.00
_cell.angle_gamma   90.00
#
_symmetry.space_group_name_H-M   'P 1'
#
loop_
_entity.id
_entity.type
_entity.pdbx_description
1 polymer ?
#
loop_
_entity_poly.entity_id
_entity_poly.type
_entity_poly.pdbx_seq_one_letter_code
_entity_poly.pdbx_strand_id
1 'polypeptide(L)'
;MSHPQWSAENEHQFSLIGELDRETVPKLWIFLKNWQPQVKQVELSLQQVVRIDSAGMVLLIHLIEHAKVRNCHIMLSFVPEQLRTLFQLSNIEHLMSQHIAKPAEVNCG
;
A
#
# COMPACT_ATOMS: atom_id res chain seq x y z
N MET A 1 -12.20 6.77 -14.09
CA MET A 1 -12.68 5.63 -13.38
C MET A 1 -12.32 5.71 -11.93
N SER A 2 -13.17 5.20 -11.08
CA SER A 2 -12.93 5.28 -9.65
C SER A 2 -13.35 3.99 -8.97
N HIS A 3 -12.85 3.79 -7.76
CA HIS A 3 -13.19 2.63 -6.96
C HIS A 3 -13.37 3.12 -5.52
N PRO A 4 -14.39 2.62 -4.81
CA PRO A 4 -14.66 3.11 -3.46
C PRO A 4 -13.53 2.88 -2.47
N GLN A 5 -12.63 1.92 -2.74
CA GLN A 5 -11.53 1.65 -1.84
C GLN A 5 -10.22 2.35 -2.23
N TRP A 6 -10.25 3.14 -3.29
CA TRP A 6 -9.06 3.84 -3.78
C TRP A 6 -9.38 5.32 -3.94
N SER A 7 -8.62 6.17 -3.29
CA SER A 7 -8.81 7.60 -3.36
C SER A 7 -7.52 8.29 -3.76
N ALA A 8 -7.59 9.17 -4.73
CA ALA A 8 -6.44 9.95 -5.17
C ALA A 8 -6.59 11.36 -4.63
N GLU A 9 -5.71 11.74 -3.71
CA GLU A 9 -5.73 13.10 -3.18
C GLU A 9 -5.10 14.06 -4.18
N ASN A 10 -4.04 13.62 -4.79
CA ASN A 10 -3.38 14.33 -5.88
C ASN A 10 -2.51 13.30 -6.60
N GLU A 11 -1.65 13.69 -7.50
CA GLU A 11 -0.88 12.71 -8.26
C GLU A 11 0.23 12.04 -7.46
N HIS A 12 0.52 12.53 -6.27
CA HIS A 12 1.55 11.96 -5.40
C HIS A 12 1.00 11.26 -4.17
N GLN A 13 -0.27 11.43 -3.86
CA GLN A 13 -0.86 10.90 -2.63
C GLN A 13 -2.15 10.17 -2.89
N PHE A 14 -2.19 8.93 -2.41
CA PHE A 14 -3.34 8.06 -2.58
C PHE A 14 -3.69 7.40 -1.26
N SER A 15 -4.89 6.89 -1.15
CA SER A 15 -5.35 6.19 0.05
C SER A 15 -6.08 4.92 -0.33
N LEU A 16 -5.89 3.88 0.48
CA LEU A 16 -6.74 2.71 0.43
C LEU A 16 -7.71 2.80 1.60
N ILE A 17 -8.92 2.32 1.38
CA ILE A 17 -10.02 2.53 2.32
C ILE A 17 -10.74 1.22 2.56
N GLY A 18 -11.11 0.98 3.81
CA GLY A 18 -11.98 -0.15 4.16
C GLY A 18 -11.22 -1.42 4.44
N GLU A 19 -11.83 -2.53 4.10
CA GLU A 19 -11.25 -3.84 4.39
C GLU A 19 -10.45 -4.35 3.22
N LEU A 20 -9.26 -4.83 3.49
CA LEU A 20 -8.40 -5.42 2.47
C LEU A 20 -8.28 -6.91 2.79
N ASP A 21 -9.24 -7.69 2.36
CA ASP A 21 -9.30 -9.12 2.64
C ASP A 21 -9.55 -9.90 1.37
N ARG A 22 -9.67 -11.22 1.52
CA ARG A 22 -9.80 -12.09 0.35
C ARG A 22 -11.09 -11.87 -0.43
N GLU A 23 -12.07 -11.17 0.15
CA GLU A 23 -13.30 -10.89 -0.57
C GLU A 23 -13.22 -9.61 -1.37
N THR A 24 -12.50 -8.61 -0.86
CA THR A 24 -12.41 -7.31 -1.52
C THR A 24 -11.24 -7.20 -2.47
N VAL A 25 -10.14 -7.89 -2.16
CA VAL A 25 -8.88 -7.77 -2.90
C VAL A 25 -9.01 -8.12 -4.38
N PRO A 26 -9.69 -9.19 -4.79
CA PRO A 26 -9.73 -9.52 -6.22
C PRO A 26 -10.34 -8.41 -7.07
N LYS A 27 -11.42 -7.81 -6.62
CA LYS A 27 -12.05 -6.73 -7.37
C LYS A 27 -11.20 -5.47 -7.36
N LEU A 28 -10.60 -5.18 -6.21
CA LEU A 28 -9.74 -4.02 -6.10
C LEU A 28 -8.53 -4.16 -7.00
N TRP A 29 -7.95 -5.36 -7.08
CA TRP A 29 -6.79 -5.58 -7.94
C TRP A 29 -7.13 -5.41 -9.41
N ILE A 30 -8.31 -5.84 -9.84
CA ILE A 30 -8.74 -5.64 -11.22
C ILE A 30 -8.70 -4.14 -11.56
N PHE A 31 -9.07 -3.30 -10.61
CA PHE A 31 -9.00 -1.86 -10.79
C PHE A 31 -7.55 -1.37 -10.76
N LEU A 32 -6.80 -1.78 -9.75
CA LEU A 32 -5.46 -1.24 -9.51
C LEU A 32 -4.45 -1.65 -10.57
N LYS A 33 -4.62 -2.81 -11.20
CA LYS A 33 -3.67 -3.24 -12.21
C LYS A 33 -3.70 -2.34 -13.44
N ASN A 34 -4.73 -1.50 -13.56
CA ASN A 34 -4.82 -0.54 -14.65
C ASN A 34 -4.32 0.84 -14.26
N TRP A 35 -3.93 1.01 -12.99
CA TRP A 35 -3.40 2.29 -12.55
C TRP A 35 -2.01 2.51 -13.16
N GLN A 36 -1.81 3.71 -13.69
CA GLN A 36 -0.52 4.04 -14.28
C GLN A 36 0.02 5.28 -13.61
N PRO A 37 0.96 5.12 -12.68
CA PRO A 37 1.52 6.27 -12.00
C PRO A 37 2.27 7.17 -12.98
N GLN A 38 2.12 8.47 -12.78
CA GLN A 38 2.74 9.46 -13.67
C GLN A 38 3.93 10.14 -13.02
N VAL A 39 4.27 9.75 -11.80
CA VAL A 39 5.34 10.37 -11.04
C VAL A 39 6.29 9.28 -10.53
N LYS A 40 7.46 9.68 -10.07
CA LYS A 40 8.47 8.71 -9.65
C LYS A 40 8.27 8.19 -8.25
N GLN A 41 7.46 8.84 -7.45
CA GLN A 41 7.20 8.41 -6.09
C GLN A 41 5.81 8.83 -5.64
N VAL A 42 5.11 7.92 -5.00
CA VAL A 42 3.79 8.22 -4.44
C VAL A 42 3.75 7.75 -2.99
N GLU A 43 2.89 8.40 -2.21
CA GLU A 43 2.62 7.97 -0.85
C GLU A 43 1.24 7.31 -0.86
N LEU A 44 1.16 6.12 -0.29
CA LEU A 44 -0.10 5.40 -0.18
C LEU A 44 -0.46 5.30 1.28
N SER A 45 -1.50 6.01 1.69
CA SER A 45 -1.93 6.03 3.07
C SER A 45 -2.83 4.84 3.38
N LEU A 46 -2.56 4.18 4.48
CA LEU A 46 -3.37 3.08 4.97
C LEU A 46 -4.19 3.50 6.19
N GLN A 47 -4.27 4.80 6.44
CA GLN A 47 -4.95 5.33 7.62
C GLN A 47 -6.42 4.94 7.66
N GLN A 48 -7.05 4.83 6.51
CA GLN A 48 -8.46 4.50 6.44
C GLN A 48 -8.74 3.02 6.21
N VAL A 49 -7.71 2.19 6.29
CA VAL A 49 -7.86 0.75 6.22
C VAL A 49 -8.40 0.28 7.56
N VAL A 50 -9.56 -0.38 7.54
CA VAL A 50 -10.21 -0.84 8.76
C VAL A 50 -9.67 -2.19 9.20
N ARG A 51 -9.36 -3.04 8.22
CA ARG A 51 -8.87 -4.38 8.51
C ARG A 51 -8.07 -4.88 7.33
N ILE A 52 -7.02 -5.63 7.61
CA ILE A 52 -6.19 -6.19 6.55
C ILE A 52 -5.76 -7.60 6.95
N ASP A 53 -5.83 -8.54 6.00
CA ASP A 53 -5.33 -9.89 6.24
C ASP A 53 -4.25 -10.20 5.21
N SER A 54 -3.84 -11.47 5.11
CA SER A 54 -2.76 -11.82 4.20
C SER A 54 -3.08 -11.56 2.74
N ALA A 55 -4.35 -11.59 2.36
CA ALA A 55 -4.71 -11.24 0.98
C ALA A 55 -4.43 -9.76 0.72
N GLY A 56 -4.71 -8.91 1.70
CA GLY A 56 -4.40 -7.48 1.60
C GLY A 56 -2.91 -7.23 1.53
N MET A 57 -2.13 -7.99 2.31
CA MET A 57 -0.68 -7.89 2.26
C MET A 57 -0.18 -8.24 0.86
N VAL A 58 -0.70 -9.31 0.27
CA VAL A 58 -0.29 -9.72 -1.06
C VAL A 58 -0.68 -8.68 -2.09
N LEU A 59 -1.85 -8.07 -1.92
CA LEU A 59 -2.25 -6.97 -2.80
C LEU A 59 -1.23 -5.85 -2.78
N LEU A 60 -0.78 -5.46 -1.59
CA LEU A 60 0.19 -4.38 -1.47
C LEU A 60 1.53 -4.75 -2.12
N ILE A 61 1.96 -5.99 -1.97
CA ILE A 61 3.18 -6.45 -2.61
C ILE A 61 3.04 -6.34 -4.12
N HIS A 62 1.93 -6.81 -4.67
CA HIS A 62 1.71 -6.73 -6.11
C HIS A 62 1.61 -5.29 -6.59
N LEU A 63 0.99 -4.43 -5.79
CA LEU A 63 0.87 -3.03 -6.17
C LEU A 63 2.23 -2.33 -6.20
N ILE A 64 3.08 -2.65 -5.23
CA ILE A 64 4.43 -2.11 -5.18
C ILE A 64 5.21 -2.57 -6.41
N GLU A 65 5.09 -3.84 -6.78
CA GLU A 65 5.77 -4.36 -7.96
C GLU A 65 5.21 -3.73 -9.23
N HIS A 66 3.92 -3.54 -9.29
CA HIS A 66 3.26 -2.92 -10.43
C HIS A 66 3.81 -1.51 -10.67
N ALA A 67 3.95 -0.75 -9.59
CA ALA A 67 4.49 0.60 -9.67
C ALA A 67 5.97 0.58 -10.04
N LYS A 68 6.72 -0.36 -9.46
CA LYS A 68 8.15 -0.45 -9.68
C LYS A 68 8.48 -0.68 -11.14
N VAL A 69 7.72 -1.53 -11.81
CA VAL A 69 7.90 -1.79 -13.23
C VAL A 69 7.70 -0.50 -14.04
N ARG A 70 6.93 0.44 -13.50
CA ARG A 70 6.67 1.72 -14.15
C ARG A 70 7.53 2.85 -13.60
N ASN A 71 8.60 2.47 -12.92
CA ASN A 71 9.56 3.43 -12.35
C ASN A 71 8.94 4.34 -11.30
N CYS A 72 8.01 3.81 -10.53
CA CYS A 72 7.38 4.55 -9.45
C CYS A 72 7.60 3.82 -8.13
N HIS A 73 8.07 4.54 -7.13
CA HIS A 73 8.30 3.97 -5.80
C HIS A 73 7.12 4.30 -4.90
N ILE A 74 6.56 3.29 -4.26
CA ILE A 74 5.44 3.48 -3.34
C ILE A 74 5.96 3.50 -1.91
N MET A 75 5.58 4.53 -1.16
CA MET A 75 5.84 4.61 0.27
C MET A 75 4.51 4.45 0.99
N LEU A 76 4.40 3.44 1.85
CA LEU A 76 3.20 3.21 2.65
C LEU A 76 3.27 4.07 3.91
N SER A 77 2.19 4.77 4.22
CA SER A 77 2.11 5.55 5.44
C SER A 77 0.95 5.05 6.30
N PHE A 78 1.01 5.33 7.59
CA PHE A 78 0.01 4.89 8.56
C PHE A 78 -0.18 3.37 8.50
N VAL A 79 0.93 2.65 8.50
CA VAL A 79 0.92 1.18 8.39
C VAL A 79 0.32 0.59 9.66
N PRO A 80 -0.78 -0.17 9.54
CA PRO A 80 -1.41 -0.73 10.75
C PRO A 80 -0.58 -1.84 11.36
N GLU A 81 -0.76 -2.02 12.66
CA GLU A 81 -0.03 -3.04 13.39
C GLU A 81 -0.27 -4.44 12.83
N GLN A 82 -1.50 -4.70 12.39
CA GLN A 82 -1.83 -5.98 11.77
C GLN A 82 -0.93 -6.27 10.58
N LEU A 83 -0.67 -5.26 9.76
CA LEU A 83 0.14 -5.43 8.56
C LEU A 83 1.60 -5.65 8.93
N ARG A 84 2.10 -4.93 9.94
CA ARG A 84 3.46 -5.13 10.40
C ARG A 84 3.67 -6.55 10.89
N THR A 85 2.70 -7.08 11.63
CA THR A 85 2.74 -8.45 12.12
C THR A 85 2.78 -9.44 10.95
N LEU A 86 1.99 -9.19 9.92
CA LEU A 86 1.97 -10.05 8.75
C LEU A 86 3.33 -10.04 8.04
N PHE A 87 3.97 -8.89 7.97
CA PHE A 87 5.31 -8.81 7.38
C PHE A 87 6.30 -9.66 8.18
N GLN A 88 6.23 -9.60 9.49
CA GLN A 88 7.12 -10.37 10.35
C GLN A 88 6.89 -11.87 10.20
N LEU A 89 5.63 -12.28 10.21
CA LEU A 89 5.28 -13.69 10.11
C LEU A 89 5.63 -14.28 8.74
N SER A 90 5.68 -13.43 7.72
CA SER A 90 5.99 -13.88 6.37
C SER A 90 7.46 -13.69 6.00
N ASN A 91 8.26 -13.20 6.94
CA ASN A 91 9.69 -12.97 6.73
C ASN A 91 9.98 -12.01 5.58
N ILE A 92 9.13 -11.02 5.38
CA ILE A 92 9.34 -10.04 4.33
C ILE A 92 9.55 -8.64 4.89
N GLU A 93 9.77 -8.54 6.19
CA GLU A 93 9.97 -7.27 6.85
C GLU A 93 11.09 -6.47 6.20
N HIS A 94 12.20 -7.13 5.96
CA HIS A 94 13.35 -6.47 5.36
C HIS A 94 13.03 -5.97 3.95
N LEU A 95 12.35 -6.81 3.18
CA LEU A 95 11.97 -6.45 1.83
C LEU A 95 11.04 -5.22 1.82
N MET A 96 10.13 -5.15 2.79
CA MET A 96 9.16 -4.06 2.83
C MET A 96 9.68 -2.80 3.48
N SER A 97 10.83 -2.87 4.15
CA SER A 97 11.34 -1.71 4.88
C SER A 97 11.57 -0.49 4.00
N GLN A 98 11.87 -0.69 2.75
CA GLN A 98 12.11 0.42 1.83
C GLN A 98 10.82 1.09 1.39
N HIS A 99 9.68 0.47 1.66
CA HIS A 99 8.39 0.97 1.24
C HIS A 99 7.52 1.44 2.39
N ILE A 100 8.11 1.58 3.58
CA ILE A 100 7.37 2.04 4.75
C ILE A 100 7.88 3.42 5.12
N ALA A 101 6.96 4.39 5.13
CA ALA A 101 7.31 5.74 5.53
C ALA A 101 7.57 5.76 7.03
N LYS A 102 8.71 6.28 7.42
CA LYS A 102 9.04 6.35 8.83
C LYS A 102 8.38 7.56 9.46
N PRO A 103 7.93 7.44 10.68
CA PRO A 103 7.36 8.59 11.35
C PRO A 103 8.44 9.64 11.51
N ALA A 104 7.99 10.84 11.71
CA ALA A 104 8.92 11.92 11.85
C ALA A 104 9.88 11.79 12.99
N GLU A 105 9.63 10.89 13.76
CA GLU A 105 10.44 10.64 14.85
C GLU A 105 11.73 10.40 14.57
N VAL A 106 11.72 9.97 13.57
CA VAL A 106 12.89 9.67 13.30
C VAL A 106 13.85 10.42 13.78
N ASN A 107 13.53 10.78 14.24
CA ASN A 107 14.34 11.23 14.79
C ASN A 107 14.94 10.82 15.53
N CYS A 108 14.67 10.46 15.52
CA CYS A 108 15.31 10.33 16.30
C CYS A 108 16.33 10.05 16.20
N GLY A 109 16.40 10.18 16.02
CA GLY A 109 17.58 10.02 15.85
C GLY A 109 18.13 9.91 16.08
#